data_f846877eade7e6c89a809190c5243478
#
_entry.id   f846877eade7e6c89a809190c5243478
#
_cell.length_a   1.000
_cell.length_b   1.000
_cell.length_c   1.000
_cell.angle_alpha   90.00
_cell.angle_beta   90.00
_cell.angle_gamma   90.00
#
_symmetry.space_group_name_H-M   'P 1'
#
loop_
_entity.id
_entity.type
_entity.pdbx_description
1 polymer ?
#
loop_
_entity_poly.entity_id
_entity_poly.type
_entity_poly.pdbx_seq_one_letter_code
_entity_poly.pdbx_strand_id
1 'polypeptide(L)'
;MSDMNRRDLLKAGVAATALSATGIIPAQAAPVWNSKPEAGASIRILRWKQFINAEFDKFAEQTKAFGEKYGVKIRLDAESWEDIRPKAAVAANIGAGPDLIIGTLDDPFKFPEKLIDMTDVADYLGQKYGGWYPVAQKYGKKGKEWIAVPQGATGGCMNFRISHMKAAGFEKFPTNLPDYLKLCQGLKKNNTPAGFALGHATGDANGWTQWLLWAHGGKVVNEKNQVVLDSPETIAALEYAKQLAETYIPGTASWNDSNNNKAFLNGDISLTYNGISIWTVAKNSTDPKQNAIAADMDHAPMPIGPVGRPTEQQNVLVAYGYKYSKYPKAVKEYIRFMWEKEQYDAWEVSSNGYVAPPLPAYNDNPVWTSDAKITPFRDCLKRCQDNGFAGDLGYASAGVMGDFVVVDMFAEACLGQQTPAAAAKRASDRAKRYYDVG
;
A
#
# COMPACT_ATOMS: atom_id res chain seq x y z
N MET A 1 46.60 -38.03 49.03
CA MET A 1 46.29 -37.70 47.63
C MET A 1 45.72 -38.95 47.04
N SER A 2 44.42 -39.12 47.02
CA SER A 2 43.74 -40.29 46.50
C SER A 2 43.00 -39.89 45.21
N ASP A 3 43.29 -40.62 44.16
CA ASP A 3 42.78 -40.47 42.81
C ASP A 3 41.24 -40.57 42.79
N MET A 4 40.59 -39.53 42.38
CA MET A 4 39.17 -39.52 42.06
C MET A 4 38.96 -40.11 40.66
N ASN A 5 38.33 -41.30 40.62
CA ASN A 5 38.13 -42.11 39.44
C ASN A 5 37.04 -41.51 38.53
N ARG A 6 37.29 -41.51 37.21
CA ARG A 6 36.36 -40.98 36.14
C ARG A 6 34.92 -41.55 36.21
N ARG A 7 34.72 -42.62 36.99
CA ARG A 7 33.36 -43.21 37.19
C ARG A 7 32.50 -42.45 38.20
N ASP A 8 33.10 -41.65 39.08
CA ASP A 8 32.33 -40.89 40.08
C ASP A 8 31.88 -39.51 39.53
N LEU A 9 32.48 -39.02 38.48
CA LEU A 9 32.06 -37.83 37.72
C LEU A 9 30.80 -38.11 36.85
N LEU A 10 30.56 -39.37 36.47
CA LEU A 10 29.39 -39.79 35.69
C LEU A 10 28.14 -40.07 36.54
N LYS A 11 28.26 -40.16 37.85
CA LYS A 11 27.14 -40.36 38.77
C LYS A 11 26.58 -39.08 39.36
N ALA A 12 27.31 -37.96 39.28
CA ALA A 12 26.84 -36.65 39.67
C ALA A 12 26.14 -35.86 38.54
N GLY A 13 26.11 -36.41 37.33
CA GLY A 13 25.56 -35.77 36.13
C GLY A 13 24.13 -36.15 35.74
N VAL A 14 23.41 -36.96 36.55
CA VAL A 14 22.06 -37.51 36.22
C VAL A 14 20.99 -37.10 37.22
N ALA A 15 21.14 -35.96 37.87
CA ALA A 15 20.07 -35.39 38.71
C ALA A 15 19.82 -33.90 38.41
N ALA A 16 20.22 -33.41 37.20
CA ALA A 16 19.63 -32.20 36.65
C ALA A 16 18.47 -32.63 35.73
N THR A 17 17.42 -33.17 36.32
CA THR A 17 16.13 -33.35 35.68
C THR A 17 15.68 -32.02 35.15
N ALA A 18 15.49 -31.98 33.85
CA ALA A 18 14.81 -30.93 33.09
C ALA A 18 13.50 -30.55 33.78
N LEU A 19 13.48 -29.54 34.62
CA LEU A 19 12.33 -28.66 34.70
C LEU A 19 12.32 -27.90 33.36
N SER A 20 11.69 -28.53 32.37
CA SER A 20 11.07 -27.78 31.28
C SER A 20 10.08 -26.85 31.98
N ALA A 21 10.54 -25.66 32.33
CA ALA A 21 9.65 -24.53 32.52
C ALA A 21 8.91 -24.39 31.20
N THR A 22 7.77 -25.04 31.06
CA THR A 22 6.70 -24.58 30.22
C THR A 22 6.41 -23.18 30.76
N GLY A 23 7.13 -22.20 30.22
CA GLY A 23 6.81 -20.80 30.39
C GLY A 23 5.40 -20.65 29.85
N ILE A 24 4.41 -20.80 30.73
CA ILE A 24 3.08 -20.24 30.49
C ILE A 24 3.36 -18.75 30.43
N ILE A 25 3.59 -18.25 29.20
CA ILE A 25 3.48 -16.82 28.94
C ILE A 25 2.07 -16.50 29.42
N PRO A 26 1.90 -15.66 30.46
CA PRO A 26 0.56 -15.32 30.92
C PRO A 26 -0.16 -14.76 29.71
N ALA A 27 -1.29 -15.36 29.35
CA ALA A 27 -2.16 -14.83 28.31
C ALA A 27 -2.40 -13.36 28.66
N GLN A 28 -1.85 -12.46 27.90
CA GLN A 28 -2.00 -11.02 28.12
C GLN A 28 -3.51 -10.78 28.10
N ALA A 29 -4.05 -10.21 29.19
CA ALA A 29 -5.48 -9.95 29.26
C ALA A 29 -5.89 -9.14 28.04
N ALA A 30 -6.97 -9.55 27.37
CA ALA A 30 -7.45 -8.85 26.20
C ALA A 30 -7.65 -7.36 26.51
N PRO A 31 -7.17 -6.43 25.70
CA PRO A 31 -7.29 -5.00 25.97
C PRO A 31 -8.78 -4.61 26.08
N VAL A 32 -9.09 -3.76 27.05
CA VAL A 32 -10.47 -3.30 27.29
C VAL A 32 -10.63 -1.93 26.63
N TRP A 33 -11.66 -1.79 25.80
CA TRP A 33 -12.05 -0.51 25.22
C TRP A 33 -13.28 0.07 25.94
N ASN A 34 -13.11 1.20 26.60
CA ASN A 34 -14.14 1.83 27.44
C ASN A 34 -14.65 3.17 26.90
N SER A 35 -14.13 3.63 25.74
CA SER A 35 -14.57 4.89 25.14
C SER A 35 -15.97 4.74 24.52
N LYS A 36 -16.76 5.81 24.57
CA LYS A 36 -18.05 5.93 23.89
C LYS A 36 -18.11 7.27 23.17
N PRO A 37 -18.85 7.36 22.06
CA PRO A 37 -19.11 8.61 21.40
C PRO A 37 -19.71 9.67 22.35
N GLU A 38 -19.48 10.93 22.05
CA GLU A 38 -20.14 12.04 22.71
C GLU A 38 -21.66 12.00 22.46
N ALA A 39 -22.44 12.42 23.45
CA ALA A 39 -23.89 12.50 23.30
C ALA A 39 -24.28 13.48 22.17
N GLY A 40 -25.14 13.03 21.26
CA GLY A 40 -25.58 13.81 20.11
C GLY A 40 -24.51 14.00 19.02
N ALA A 41 -23.48 13.16 19.01
CA ALA A 41 -22.40 13.24 18.03
C ALA A 41 -22.91 13.22 16.58
N SER A 42 -22.30 14.07 15.76
CA SER A 42 -22.54 14.14 14.32
C SER A 42 -21.20 14.33 13.61
N ILE A 43 -20.76 13.33 12.88
CA ILE A 43 -19.45 13.33 12.20
C ILE A 43 -19.61 13.24 10.69
N ARG A 44 -18.67 13.90 9.99
CA ARG A 44 -18.53 13.84 8.54
C ARG A 44 -17.27 13.07 8.21
N ILE A 45 -17.40 12.05 7.35
CA ILE A 45 -16.33 11.17 6.92
C ILE A 45 -16.10 11.39 5.44
N LEU A 46 -14.85 11.61 5.05
CA LEU A 46 -14.41 11.65 3.65
C LEU A 46 -13.55 10.44 3.35
N ARG A 47 -13.87 9.73 2.27
CA ARG A 47 -13.05 8.62 1.79
C ARG A 47 -13.00 8.57 0.27
N TRP A 48 -12.06 7.81 -0.25
CA TRP A 48 -12.00 7.44 -1.65
C TRP A 48 -13.15 6.49 -2.03
N LYS A 49 -13.80 6.77 -3.18
CA LYS A 49 -14.73 5.84 -3.83
C LYS A 49 -13.92 4.84 -4.65
N GLN A 50 -13.72 3.65 -4.12
CA GLN A 50 -12.96 2.60 -4.77
C GLN A 50 -13.63 2.08 -6.06
N PHE A 51 -12.87 1.33 -6.88
CA PHE A 51 -13.35 0.84 -8.18
C PHE A 51 -14.33 -0.34 -8.07
N ILE A 52 -14.55 -0.91 -6.88
CA ILE A 52 -15.45 -2.03 -6.62
C ILE A 52 -16.68 -1.52 -5.87
N ASN A 53 -17.86 -1.48 -6.54
CA ASN A 53 -19.08 -0.94 -5.92
C ASN A 53 -19.48 -1.71 -4.64
N ALA A 54 -19.38 -3.05 -4.64
CA ALA A 54 -19.73 -3.88 -3.49
C ALA A 54 -18.91 -3.53 -2.22
N GLU A 55 -17.67 -3.06 -2.39
CA GLU A 55 -16.84 -2.54 -1.31
C GLU A 55 -17.50 -1.32 -0.66
N PHE A 56 -17.87 -0.34 -1.48
CA PHE A 56 -18.49 0.89 -1.00
C PHE A 56 -19.84 0.63 -0.34
N ASP A 57 -20.67 -0.22 -0.95
CA ASP A 57 -22.01 -0.56 -0.43
C ASP A 57 -21.90 -1.21 0.95
N LYS A 58 -20.94 -2.14 1.14
CA LYS A 58 -20.69 -2.79 2.44
C LYS A 58 -20.15 -1.81 3.47
N PHE A 59 -19.23 -0.94 3.08
CA PHE A 59 -18.70 0.09 3.96
C PHE A 59 -19.80 1.06 4.40
N ALA A 60 -20.70 1.47 3.50
CA ALA A 60 -21.84 2.33 3.81
C ALA A 60 -22.86 1.65 4.73
N GLU A 61 -23.15 0.36 4.50
CA GLU A 61 -23.99 -0.46 5.38
C GLU A 61 -23.44 -0.49 6.82
N GLN A 62 -22.15 -0.79 6.97
CA GLN A 62 -21.49 -0.83 8.28
C GLN A 62 -21.44 0.53 8.95
N THR A 63 -21.21 1.60 8.17
CA THR A 63 -21.28 2.98 8.65
C THR A 63 -22.66 3.32 9.21
N LYS A 64 -23.72 2.91 8.52
CA LYS A 64 -25.11 3.06 8.99
C LYS A 64 -25.34 2.28 10.28
N ALA A 65 -24.90 1.02 10.34
CA ALA A 65 -25.02 0.16 11.52
C ALA A 65 -24.31 0.77 12.75
N PHE A 66 -23.14 1.39 12.56
CA PHE A 66 -22.47 2.16 13.61
C PHE A 66 -23.34 3.33 14.11
N GLY A 67 -23.89 4.12 13.18
CA GLY A 67 -24.75 5.25 13.52
C GLY A 67 -25.97 4.83 14.34
N GLU A 68 -26.63 3.75 13.96
CA GLU A 68 -27.78 3.18 14.68
C GLU A 68 -27.40 2.65 16.07
N LYS A 69 -26.27 1.92 16.14
CA LYS A 69 -25.79 1.30 17.39
C LYS A 69 -25.42 2.33 18.46
N TYR A 70 -24.80 3.43 18.05
CA TYR A 70 -24.23 4.42 18.98
C TYR A 70 -24.99 5.76 19.03
N GLY A 71 -26.06 5.91 18.26
CA GLY A 71 -26.82 7.15 18.18
C GLY A 71 -26.04 8.32 17.55
N VAL A 72 -25.08 8.00 16.65
CA VAL A 72 -24.23 8.99 15.97
C VAL A 72 -24.80 9.29 14.59
N LYS A 73 -24.99 10.59 14.28
CA LYS A 73 -25.33 11.00 12.91
C LYS A 73 -24.07 10.99 12.05
N ILE A 74 -24.11 10.35 10.88
CA ILE A 74 -22.94 10.26 10.01
C ILE A 74 -23.29 10.76 8.61
N ARG A 75 -22.43 11.62 8.09
CA ARG A 75 -22.36 11.95 6.67
C ARG A 75 -21.13 11.29 6.07
N LEU A 76 -21.34 10.36 5.13
CA LEU A 76 -20.27 9.69 4.39
C LEU A 76 -20.15 10.32 3.00
N ASP A 77 -19.04 11.01 2.75
CA ASP A 77 -18.67 11.56 1.44
C ASP A 77 -17.65 10.64 0.77
N ALA A 78 -17.87 10.34 -0.50
CA ALA A 78 -16.97 9.53 -1.32
C ALA A 78 -16.55 10.33 -2.57
N GLU A 79 -15.25 10.41 -2.82
CA GLU A 79 -14.66 11.23 -3.87
C GLU A 79 -13.69 10.44 -4.74
N SER A 80 -13.27 11.02 -5.86
CA SER A 80 -12.21 10.44 -6.67
C SER A 80 -10.89 10.38 -5.88
N TRP A 81 -9.99 9.50 -6.32
CA TRP A 81 -8.71 9.34 -5.67
C TRP A 81 -7.87 10.63 -5.65
N GLU A 82 -7.92 11.36 -6.77
CA GLU A 82 -7.21 12.60 -6.97
C GLU A 82 -7.72 13.75 -6.08
N ASP A 83 -8.98 13.69 -5.64
CA ASP A 83 -9.62 14.74 -4.84
C ASP A 83 -9.39 14.62 -3.33
N ILE A 84 -9.08 13.41 -2.81
CA ILE A 84 -8.95 13.18 -1.37
C ILE A 84 -7.84 14.03 -0.77
N ARG A 85 -6.65 13.98 -1.35
CA ARG A 85 -5.46 14.68 -0.84
C ARG A 85 -5.61 16.21 -0.83
N PRO A 86 -6.07 16.87 -1.92
CA PRO A 86 -6.34 18.30 -1.88
C PRO A 86 -7.41 18.69 -0.87
N LYS A 87 -8.52 17.94 -0.76
CA LYS A 87 -9.59 18.21 0.21
C LYS A 87 -9.11 18.06 1.65
N ALA A 88 -8.25 17.07 1.92
CA ALA A 88 -7.62 16.89 3.22
C ALA A 88 -6.76 18.10 3.61
N ALA A 89 -5.91 18.57 2.69
CA ALA A 89 -5.07 19.74 2.92
C ALA A 89 -5.89 21.02 3.15
N VAL A 90 -6.93 21.23 2.36
CA VAL A 90 -7.86 22.37 2.56
C VAL A 90 -8.50 22.29 3.94
N ALA A 91 -9.06 21.14 4.35
CA ALA A 91 -9.69 20.97 5.65
C ALA A 91 -8.70 21.24 6.81
N ALA A 92 -7.46 20.76 6.70
CA ALA A 92 -6.41 21.05 7.70
C ALA A 92 -6.10 22.55 7.81
N ASN A 93 -6.04 23.26 6.66
CA ASN A 93 -5.68 24.67 6.63
C ASN A 93 -6.78 25.58 7.17
N ILE A 94 -8.04 25.35 6.78
CA ILE A 94 -9.17 26.18 7.21
C ILE A 94 -9.70 25.80 8.60
N GLY A 95 -9.33 24.63 9.14
CA GLY A 95 -9.82 24.14 10.43
C GLY A 95 -11.32 23.78 10.41
N ALA A 96 -11.84 23.32 9.27
CA ALA A 96 -13.23 22.92 9.08
C ALA A 96 -13.38 21.93 7.91
N GLY A 97 -14.40 21.07 7.97
CA GLY A 97 -14.66 20.08 6.92
C GLY A 97 -14.99 18.71 7.49
N PRO A 98 -14.50 17.62 6.88
CA PRO A 98 -14.65 16.26 7.41
C PRO A 98 -13.99 16.11 8.79
N ASP A 99 -14.66 15.44 9.72
CA ASP A 99 -14.08 15.09 11.03
C ASP A 99 -13.04 13.99 10.93
N LEU A 100 -13.27 13.07 10.00
CA LEU A 100 -12.42 11.90 9.70
C LEU A 100 -12.15 11.81 8.21
N ILE A 101 -10.91 11.55 7.84
CA ILE A 101 -10.53 11.20 6.48
C ILE A 101 -9.92 9.81 6.45
N ILE A 102 -10.33 8.99 5.49
CA ILE A 102 -9.62 7.79 5.06
C ILE A 102 -8.86 8.18 3.79
N GLY A 103 -7.61 8.54 4.00
CA GLY A 103 -6.66 9.01 3.00
C GLY A 103 -5.61 7.96 2.68
N THR A 104 -4.47 8.39 2.22
CA THR A 104 -3.44 7.50 1.69
C THR A 104 -2.04 7.88 2.13
N LEU A 105 -1.18 6.87 2.26
CA LEU A 105 0.25 7.00 2.43
C LEU A 105 0.63 7.92 3.60
N ASP A 106 1.54 8.83 3.35
CA ASP A 106 2.10 9.78 4.31
C ASP A 106 1.37 11.14 4.39
N ASP A 107 0.16 11.23 3.83
CA ASP A 107 -0.65 12.47 3.90
C ASP A 107 -0.82 13.04 5.32
N PRO A 108 -1.02 12.22 6.38
CA PRO A 108 -1.10 12.73 7.76
C PRO A 108 0.15 13.50 8.21
N PHE A 109 1.31 13.16 7.65
CA PHE A 109 2.58 13.81 8.02
C PHE A 109 2.73 15.23 7.47
N LYS A 110 1.83 15.68 6.58
CA LYS A 110 1.79 17.07 6.10
C LYS A 110 1.29 18.06 7.15
N PHE A 111 0.47 17.58 8.10
CA PHE A 111 -0.17 18.43 9.12
C PHE A 111 -0.40 17.72 10.46
N PRO A 112 0.61 17.02 10.99
CA PRO A 112 0.43 16.14 12.16
C PRO A 112 -0.07 16.88 13.41
N GLU A 113 0.28 18.16 13.56
CA GLU A 113 -0.15 19.00 14.68
C GLU A 113 -1.67 19.31 14.67
N LYS A 114 -2.33 19.12 13.53
CA LYS A 114 -3.77 19.31 13.34
C LYS A 114 -4.59 18.05 13.63
N LEU A 115 -3.93 16.89 13.83
CA LEU A 115 -4.59 15.59 13.92
C LEU A 115 -4.87 15.20 15.38
N ILE A 116 -5.95 14.46 15.59
CA ILE A 116 -6.28 13.81 16.86
C ILE A 116 -5.23 12.73 17.14
N ASP A 117 -4.77 12.63 18.39
CA ASP A 117 -3.99 11.48 18.86
C ASP A 117 -4.84 10.20 18.81
N MET A 118 -4.40 9.22 18.01
CA MET A 118 -5.06 7.95 17.78
C MET A 118 -4.40 6.79 18.55
N THR A 119 -3.49 7.09 19.48
CA THR A 119 -2.68 6.09 20.19
C THR A 119 -3.53 5.04 20.90
N ASP A 120 -4.58 5.46 21.60
CA ASP A 120 -5.47 4.59 22.34
C ASP A 120 -6.19 3.56 21.44
N VAL A 121 -6.74 3.98 20.31
CA VAL A 121 -7.46 3.08 19.40
C VAL A 121 -6.50 2.20 18.60
N ALA A 122 -5.38 2.73 18.16
CA ALA A 122 -4.39 1.95 17.41
C ALA A 122 -3.68 0.91 18.27
N ASP A 123 -3.32 1.27 19.51
CA ASP A 123 -2.73 0.32 20.46
C ASP A 123 -3.74 -0.75 20.90
N TYR A 124 -5.02 -0.37 21.12
CA TYR A 124 -6.08 -1.33 21.40
C TYR A 124 -6.20 -2.39 20.30
N LEU A 125 -6.32 -1.95 19.02
CA LEU A 125 -6.43 -2.86 17.89
C LEU A 125 -5.16 -3.71 17.72
N GLY A 126 -3.99 -3.08 17.80
CA GLY A 126 -2.71 -3.78 17.71
C GLY A 126 -2.54 -4.85 18.80
N GLN A 127 -2.83 -4.54 20.06
CA GLN A 127 -2.74 -5.50 21.18
C GLN A 127 -3.76 -6.64 21.03
N LYS A 128 -4.98 -6.32 20.61
CA LYS A 128 -6.05 -7.31 20.46
C LYS A 128 -5.76 -8.31 19.34
N TYR A 129 -5.12 -7.86 18.26
CA TYR A 129 -4.93 -8.63 17.03
C TYR A 129 -3.46 -8.98 16.71
N GLY A 130 -2.58 -8.96 17.73
CA GLY A 130 -1.22 -9.49 17.62
C GLY A 130 -0.20 -8.58 16.91
N GLY A 131 -0.51 -7.29 16.76
CA GLY A 131 0.39 -6.27 16.23
C GLY A 131 0.11 -5.90 14.76
N TRP A 132 0.62 -4.73 14.39
CA TRP A 132 0.54 -4.18 13.03
C TRP A 132 1.72 -4.65 12.17
N TYR A 133 1.53 -4.75 10.87
CA TYR A 133 2.69 -4.85 9.97
C TYR A 133 3.62 -3.64 10.16
N PRO A 134 4.96 -3.85 10.20
CA PRO A 134 5.92 -2.76 10.47
C PRO A 134 5.78 -1.56 9.53
N VAL A 135 5.56 -1.79 8.23
CA VAL A 135 5.38 -0.71 7.26
C VAL A 135 4.06 0.04 7.49
N ALA A 136 2.97 -0.66 7.83
CA ALA A 136 1.70 -0.02 8.15
C ALA A 136 1.83 0.85 9.41
N GLN A 137 2.54 0.35 10.43
CA GLN A 137 2.82 1.11 11.64
C GLN A 137 3.59 2.41 11.36
N LYS A 138 4.54 2.40 10.43
CA LYS A 138 5.28 3.61 10.03
C LYS A 138 4.34 4.69 9.48
N TYR A 139 3.36 4.33 8.64
CA TYR A 139 2.39 5.27 8.09
C TYR A 139 1.39 5.82 9.12
N GLY A 140 1.24 5.17 10.27
CA GLY A 140 0.38 5.62 11.37
C GLY A 140 1.09 6.45 12.43
N LYS A 141 2.40 6.26 12.63
CA LYS A 141 3.14 6.80 13.77
C LYS A 141 4.06 7.97 13.42
N LYS A 142 4.03 9.01 14.26
CA LYS A 142 5.06 10.06 14.35
C LYS A 142 5.74 9.96 15.71
N GLY A 143 6.96 9.42 15.72
CA GLY A 143 7.64 9.09 16.97
C GLY A 143 6.89 8.03 17.77
N LYS A 144 6.40 8.37 18.97
CA LYS A 144 5.64 7.46 19.83
C LYS A 144 4.12 7.56 19.66
N GLU A 145 3.63 8.64 19.06
CA GLU A 145 2.22 8.96 18.91
C GLU A 145 1.66 8.40 17.59
N TRP A 146 0.47 7.82 17.64
CA TRP A 146 -0.28 7.49 16.45
C TRP A 146 -1.07 8.71 15.97
N ILE A 147 -0.73 9.23 14.81
CA ILE A 147 -1.44 10.34 14.15
C ILE A 147 -2.50 9.86 13.17
N ALA A 148 -2.46 8.56 12.83
CA ALA A 148 -3.42 7.90 11.96
C ALA A 148 -3.49 6.40 12.30
N VAL A 149 -4.57 5.74 11.88
CA VAL A 149 -4.76 4.29 12.02
C VAL A 149 -4.74 3.65 10.64
N PRO A 150 -3.80 2.74 10.32
CA PRO A 150 -3.78 2.09 9.01
C PRO A 150 -5.04 1.27 8.77
N GLN A 151 -5.64 1.44 7.59
CA GLN A 151 -6.75 0.58 7.15
C GLN A 151 -6.23 -0.68 6.42
N GLY A 152 -5.12 -0.56 5.72
CA GLY A 152 -4.53 -1.62 4.92
C GLY A 152 -3.82 -1.07 3.70
N ALA A 153 -3.56 -1.92 2.70
CA ALA A 153 -2.97 -1.48 1.45
C ALA A 153 -3.77 -1.98 0.25
N THR A 154 -4.05 -1.08 -0.71
CA THR A 154 -4.48 -1.55 -2.03
C THR A 154 -3.27 -2.18 -2.70
N GLY A 155 -3.17 -3.50 -2.60
CA GLY A 155 -2.01 -4.22 -3.09
C GLY A 155 -1.82 -4.05 -4.59
N GLY A 156 -0.63 -3.60 -5.02
CA GLY A 156 -0.24 -3.58 -6.41
C GLY A 156 0.51 -4.86 -6.78
N CYS A 157 0.14 -5.44 -7.91
CA CYS A 157 0.82 -6.57 -8.54
C CYS A 157 0.93 -6.35 -10.05
N MET A 158 1.74 -7.13 -10.71
CA MET A 158 1.68 -7.24 -12.16
C MET A 158 0.42 -8.02 -12.55
N ASN A 159 -0.46 -7.39 -13.30
CA ASN A 159 -1.67 -7.95 -13.89
C ASN A 159 -1.36 -8.32 -15.34
N PHE A 160 -1.52 -9.57 -15.75
CA PHE A 160 -1.12 -10.00 -17.09
C PHE A 160 -2.08 -11.01 -17.72
N ARG A 161 -2.10 -11.06 -19.05
CA ARG A 161 -2.85 -12.05 -19.83
C ARG A 161 -2.00 -13.31 -20.00
N ILE A 162 -2.49 -14.45 -19.49
CA ILE A 162 -1.78 -15.74 -19.51
C ILE A 162 -1.48 -16.19 -20.95
N SER A 163 -2.49 -16.13 -21.83
CA SER A 163 -2.31 -16.54 -23.23
C SER A 163 -1.30 -15.67 -23.99
N HIS A 164 -1.30 -14.35 -23.73
CA HIS A 164 -0.37 -13.44 -24.39
C HIS A 164 1.06 -13.57 -23.85
N MET A 165 1.22 -13.82 -22.54
CA MET A 165 2.51 -14.14 -21.94
C MET A 165 3.09 -15.42 -22.57
N LYS A 166 2.29 -16.48 -22.72
CA LYS A 166 2.72 -17.73 -23.37
C LYS A 166 3.07 -17.52 -24.84
N ALA A 167 2.28 -16.74 -25.57
CA ALA A 167 2.58 -16.37 -26.95
C ALA A 167 3.87 -15.56 -27.09
N ALA A 168 4.27 -14.82 -26.05
CA ALA A 168 5.55 -14.13 -25.96
C ALA A 168 6.73 -15.04 -25.55
N GLY A 169 6.48 -16.35 -25.34
CA GLY A 169 7.52 -17.37 -25.06
C GLY A 169 7.77 -17.64 -23.58
N PHE A 170 6.84 -17.25 -22.68
CA PHE A 170 6.99 -17.43 -21.23
C PHE A 170 5.89 -18.33 -20.66
N GLU A 171 6.27 -19.47 -20.09
CA GLU A 171 5.32 -20.37 -19.40
C GLU A 171 4.95 -19.88 -17.99
N LYS A 172 5.79 -19.04 -17.36
CA LYS A 172 5.58 -18.44 -16.05
C LYS A 172 5.97 -16.98 -16.10
N PHE A 173 5.33 -16.17 -15.24
CA PHE A 173 5.67 -14.75 -15.13
C PHE A 173 7.12 -14.59 -14.64
N PRO A 174 7.93 -13.72 -15.29
CA PRO A 174 9.33 -13.51 -14.93
C PRO A 174 9.48 -12.92 -13.50
N THR A 175 10.46 -13.43 -12.77
CA THR A 175 10.77 -12.97 -11.40
C THR A 175 11.96 -12.01 -11.34
N ASN A 176 12.60 -11.73 -12.47
CA ASN A 176 13.75 -10.83 -12.59
C ASN A 176 13.56 -9.82 -13.72
N LEU A 177 14.24 -8.69 -13.63
CA LEU A 177 14.11 -7.59 -14.60
C LEU A 177 14.57 -7.94 -16.02
N PRO A 178 15.69 -8.68 -16.27
CA PRO A 178 16.09 -9.03 -17.62
C PRO A 178 15.04 -9.84 -18.39
N ASP A 179 14.44 -10.83 -17.78
CA ASP A 179 13.41 -11.64 -18.41
C ASP A 179 12.06 -10.90 -18.50
N TYR A 180 11.77 -10.01 -17.54
CA TYR A 180 10.61 -9.15 -17.59
C TYR A 180 10.65 -8.19 -18.80
N LEU A 181 11.81 -7.59 -19.11
CA LEU A 181 11.98 -6.77 -20.31
C LEU A 181 11.76 -7.59 -21.59
N LYS A 182 12.31 -8.82 -21.66
CA LYS A 182 12.08 -9.73 -22.80
C LYS A 182 10.59 -10.08 -22.98
N LEU A 183 9.87 -10.30 -21.87
CA LEU A 183 8.41 -10.50 -21.91
C LEU A 183 7.73 -9.28 -22.53
N CYS A 184 8.01 -8.08 -22.05
CA CYS A 184 7.42 -6.84 -22.57
C CYS A 184 7.72 -6.64 -24.06
N GLN A 185 8.94 -6.91 -24.50
CA GLN A 185 9.35 -6.89 -25.91
C GLN A 185 8.57 -7.92 -26.75
N GLY A 186 8.40 -9.15 -26.23
CA GLY A 186 7.61 -10.20 -26.86
C GLY A 186 6.13 -9.81 -27.00
N LEU A 187 5.55 -9.25 -25.97
CA LEU A 187 4.17 -8.74 -25.98
C LEU A 187 4.02 -7.64 -27.06
N LYS A 188 4.94 -6.68 -27.11
CA LYS A 188 4.91 -5.61 -28.13
C LYS A 188 5.01 -6.17 -29.53
N LYS A 189 5.94 -7.11 -29.78
CA LYS A 189 6.12 -7.79 -31.06
C LYS A 189 4.85 -8.50 -31.52
N ASN A 190 4.07 -9.05 -30.59
CA ASN A 190 2.82 -9.77 -30.86
C ASN A 190 1.59 -8.83 -30.95
N ASN A 191 1.78 -7.51 -30.97
CA ASN A 191 0.70 -6.50 -30.93
C ASN A 191 -0.22 -6.61 -29.69
N THR A 192 0.30 -7.08 -28.58
CA THR A 192 -0.38 -7.19 -27.29
C THR A 192 0.41 -6.44 -26.21
N PRO A 193 0.63 -5.12 -26.36
CA PRO A 193 1.62 -4.36 -25.59
C PRO A 193 1.29 -4.31 -24.09
N ALA A 194 2.29 -3.91 -23.31
CA ALA A 194 2.11 -3.46 -21.94
C ALA A 194 1.61 -1.99 -21.90
N GLY A 195 1.05 -1.56 -20.77
CA GLY A 195 0.65 -0.18 -20.54
C GLY A 195 0.75 0.19 -19.07
N PHE A 196 1.58 1.17 -18.75
CA PHE A 196 1.82 1.66 -17.38
C PHE A 196 1.60 3.16 -17.31
N ALA A 197 0.90 3.63 -16.27
CA ALA A 197 0.66 5.06 -16.09
C ALA A 197 1.98 5.81 -15.87
N LEU A 198 2.18 6.88 -16.65
CA LEU A 198 3.28 7.83 -16.53
C LEU A 198 2.77 9.27 -16.30
N GLY A 199 1.44 9.47 -16.23
CA GLY A 199 0.83 10.70 -15.75
C GLY A 199 0.80 10.73 -14.21
N HIS A 200 0.14 11.75 -13.65
CA HIS A 200 0.04 11.94 -12.20
C HIS A 200 -0.99 10.98 -11.56
N ALA A 201 -0.79 9.68 -11.76
CA ALA A 201 -1.56 8.63 -11.12
C ALA A 201 -1.03 8.39 -9.69
N THR A 202 -1.88 8.67 -8.70
CA THR A 202 -1.49 8.63 -7.27
C THR A 202 -1.04 7.24 -6.83
N GLY A 203 -1.75 6.19 -7.24
CA GLY A 203 -1.41 4.81 -6.92
C GLY A 203 -0.46 4.18 -7.93
N ASP A 204 -0.89 4.10 -9.18
CA ASP A 204 -0.23 3.27 -10.18
C ASP A 204 1.12 3.82 -10.63
N ALA A 205 1.20 5.13 -10.96
CA ALA A 205 2.46 5.71 -11.41
C ALA A 205 3.51 5.75 -10.29
N ASN A 206 3.11 6.18 -9.09
CA ASN A 206 4.01 6.13 -7.93
C ASN A 206 4.44 4.69 -7.62
N GLY A 207 3.52 3.72 -7.67
CA GLY A 207 3.79 2.32 -7.32
C GLY A 207 4.89 1.71 -8.18
N TRP A 208 4.76 1.77 -9.51
CA TRP A 208 5.73 1.11 -10.37
C TRP A 208 7.04 1.90 -10.54
N THR A 209 7.01 3.25 -10.49
CA THR A 209 8.23 4.06 -10.61
C THR A 209 9.09 3.96 -9.35
N GLN A 210 8.49 3.98 -8.15
CA GLN A 210 9.20 3.76 -6.89
C GLN A 210 9.78 2.34 -6.81
N TRP A 211 8.98 1.32 -7.19
CA TRP A 211 9.50 -0.04 -7.28
C TRP A 211 10.76 -0.12 -8.12
N LEU A 212 10.71 0.41 -9.34
CA LEU A 212 11.82 0.27 -10.29
C LEU A 212 13.06 1.07 -9.85
N LEU A 213 12.86 2.27 -9.28
CA LEU A 213 13.92 3.06 -8.66
C LEU A 213 14.64 2.25 -7.58
N TRP A 214 13.90 1.73 -6.62
CA TRP A 214 14.46 0.96 -5.49
C TRP A 214 15.01 -0.39 -5.92
N ALA A 215 14.44 -1.03 -6.93
CA ALA A 215 14.94 -2.30 -7.48
C ALA A 215 16.36 -2.20 -8.06
N HIS A 216 16.74 -1.00 -8.52
CA HIS A 216 18.11 -0.71 -8.96
C HIS A 216 19.01 -0.16 -7.86
N GLY A 217 18.47 0.12 -6.66
CA GLY A 217 19.19 0.71 -5.54
C GLY A 217 19.14 2.23 -5.46
N GLY A 218 18.47 2.90 -6.43
CA GLY A 218 18.20 4.33 -6.38
C GLY A 218 17.29 4.69 -5.19
N LYS A 219 17.43 5.88 -4.64
CA LYS A 219 16.69 6.37 -3.48
C LYS A 219 16.50 7.87 -3.57
N VAL A 220 15.41 8.37 -3.02
CA VAL A 220 15.22 9.82 -2.89
C VAL A 220 16.22 10.38 -1.88
N VAL A 221 16.34 9.72 -0.72
CA VAL A 221 17.24 10.12 0.37
C VAL A 221 17.99 8.93 0.94
N ASN A 222 19.09 9.23 1.63
CA ASN A 222 19.82 8.28 2.47
C ASN A 222 19.22 8.22 3.90
N GLU A 223 19.83 7.42 4.78
CA GLU A 223 19.42 7.20 6.19
C GLU A 223 19.56 8.46 7.08
N LYS A 224 20.14 9.53 6.54
CA LYS A 224 20.27 10.85 7.19
C LYS A 224 19.33 11.89 6.58
N ASN A 225 18.35 11.46 5.78
CA ASN A 225 17.43 12.33 5.03
C ASN A 225 18.13 13.31 4.06
N GLN A 226 19.35 12.99 3.61
CA GLN A 226 20.03 13.77 2.58
C GLN A 226 19.62 13.28 1.21
N VAL A 227 19.28 14.18 0.31
CA VAL A 227 18.85 13.84 -1.07
C VAL A 227 20.01 13.23 -1.84
N VAL A 228 19.78 12.01 -2.36
CA VAL A 228 20.74 11.20 -3.14
C VAL A 228 20.17 10.69 -4.46
N LEU A 229 19.10 11.33 -4.94
CA LEU A 229 18.36 10.89 -6.12
C LEU A 229 19.18 10.99 -7.41
N ASP A 230 20.13 11.92 -7.48
CA ASP A 230 21.11 12.03 -8.57
C ASP A 230 22.27 11.04 -8.37
N SER A 231 22.01 9.77 -8.69
CA SER A 231 22.95 8.67 -8.46
C SER A 231 23.06 7.73 -9.68
N PRO A 232 24.17 6.98 -9.82
CA PRO A 232 24.31 5.96 -10.88
C PRO A 232 23.19 4.93 -10.88
N GLU A 233 22.71 4.53 -9.71
CA GLU A 233 21.62 3.57 -9.53
C GLU A 233 20.28 4.13 -10.07
N THR A 234 20.01 5.40 -9.83
CA THR A 234 18.84 6.10 -10.38
C THR A 234 18.94 6.19 -11.92
N ILE A 235 20.12 6.56 -12.44
CA ILE A 235 20.36 6.62 -13.89
C ILE A 235 20.14 5.23 -14.52
N ALA A 236 20.64 4.15 -13.89
CA ALA A 236 20.44 2.80 -14.36
C ALA A 236 18.94 2.39 -14.37
N ALA A 237 18.17 2.78 -13.35
CA ALA A 237 16.72 2.57 -13.30
C ALA A 237 16.01 3.29 -14.46
N LEU A 238 16.40 4.53 -14.77
CA LEU A 238 15.82 5.31 -15.85
C LEU A 238 16.19 4.76 -17.24
N GLU A 239 17.42 4.30 -17.44
CA GLU A 239 17.82 3.64 -18.69
C GLU A 239 17.04 2.33 -18.93
N TYR A 240 16.79 1.55 -17.88
CA TYR A 240 15.95 0.37 -17.97
C TYR A 240 14.48 0.77 -18.25
N ALA A 241 13.95 1.79 -17.58
CA ALA A 241 12.59 2.29 -17.79
C ALA A 241 12.35 2.79 -19.23
N LYS A 242 13.33 3.42 -19.87
CA LYS A 242 13.25 3.81 -21.27
C LYS A 242 13.02 2.60 -22.19
N GLN A 243 13.77 1.52 -21.97
CA GLN A 243 13.60 0.29 -22.75
C GLN A 243 12.21 -0.34 -22.53
N LEU A 244 11.68 -0.28 -21.29
CA LEU A 244 10.32 -0.72 -21.01
C LEU A 244 9.29 0.15 -21.73
N ALA A 245 9.43 1.47 -21.67
CA ALA A 245 8.49 2.43 -22.27
C ALA A 245 8.37 2.26 -23.79
N GLU A 246 9.44 1.86 -24.48
CA GLU A 246 9.40 1.50 -25.90
C GLU A 246 8.46 0.33 -26.21
N THR A 247 8.16 -0.51 -25.19
CA THR A 247 7.25 -1.64 -25.34
C THR A 247 5.79 -1.29 -25.04
N TYR A 248 5.52 -0.11 -24.51
CA TYR A 248 4.17 0.28 -24.08
C TYR A 248 3.25 0.67 -25.24
N ILE A 249 1.95 0.63 -24.96
CA ILE A 249 0.96 1.28 -25.82
C ILE A 249 1.19 2.80 -25.82
N PRO A 250 0.98 3.50 -26.94
CA PRO A 250 1.08 4.97 -26.96
C PRO A 250 0.09 5.64 -25.99
N GLY A 251 0.47 6.83 -25.49
CA GLY A 251 -0.42 7.70 -24.69
C GLY A 251 -0.34 7.51 -23.18
N THR A 252 0.48 6.62 -22.68
CA THR A 252 0.61 6.34 -21.23
C THR A 252 1.09 7.54 -20.40
N ALA A 253 1.71 8.54 -21.01
CA ALA A 253 2.13 9.78 -20.37
C ALA A 253 0.98 10.61 -19.77
N SER A 254 -0.25 10.43 -20.26
CA SER A 254 -1.43 11.11 -19.77
C SER A 254 -2.32 10.22 -18.88
N TRP A 255 -1.91 8.98 -18.61
CA TRP A 255 -2.72 8.05 -17.85
C TRP A 255 -2.73 8.36 -16.35
N ASN A 256 -3.92 8.35 -15.76
CA ASN A 256 -4.17 8.34 -14.33
C ASN A 256 -4.55 6.92 -13.85
N ASP A 257 -4.95 6.78 -12.58
CA ASP A 257 -5.27 5.48 -11.93
C ASP A 257 -6.46 4.72 -12.55
N SER A 258 -7.17 5.27 -13.54
CA SER A 258 -8.29 4.60 -14.19
C SER A 258 -8.01 4.16 -15.64
N ASN A 259 -6.96 4.67 -16.27
CA ASN A 259 -6.74 4.47 -17.70
C ASN A 259 -6.23 3.06 -18.03
N ASN A 260 -5.31 2.52 -17.22
CA ASN A 260 -4.82 1.16 -17.36
C ASN A 260 -5.93 0.13 -17.14
N ASN A 261 -6.86 0.36 -16.18
CA ASN A 261 -8.04 -0.47 -15.98
C ASN A 261 -8.87 -0.55 -17.25
N LYS A 262 -9.18 0.60 -17.84
CA LYS A 262 -9.97 0.69 -19.09
C LYS A 262 -9.26 -0.02 -20.25
N ALA A 263 -7.96 0.27 -20.44
CA ALA A 263 -7.18 -0.33 -21.52
C ALA A 263 -7.09 -1.86 -21.39
N PHE A 264 -6.91 -2.38 -20.16
CA PHE A 264 -6.86 -3.82 -19.92
C PHE A 264 -8.23 -4.49 -20.16
N LEU A 265 -9.30 -3.89 -19.64
CA LEU A 265 -10.67 -4.39 -19.80
C LEU A 265 -11.17 -4.34 -21.26
N ASN A 266 -10.67 -3.39 -22.05
CA ASN A 266 -10.93 -3.32 -23.49
C ASN A 266 -10.11 -4.36 -24.29
N GLY A 267 -9.03 -4.91 -23.70
CA GLY A 267 -8.08 -5.78 -24.38
C GLY A 267 -6.98 -5.04 -25.15
N ASP A 268 -6.83 -3.74 -24.93
CA ASP A 268 -5.81 -2.91 -25.59
C ASP A 268 -4.40 -3.19 -25.09
N ILE A 269 -4.28 -3.65 -23.84
CA ILE A 269 -3.01 -4.04 -23.20
C ILE A 269 -3.09 -5.42 -22.56
N SER A 270 -1.93 -6.04 -22.38
CA SER A 270 -1.79 -7.39 -21.83
C SER A 270 -1.05 -7.47 -20.51
N LEU A 271 -0.45 -6.38 -20.08
CA LEU A 271 0.35 -6.29 -18.86
C LEU A 271 0.29 -4.86 -18.31
N THR A 272 0.01 -4.76 -17.03
CA THR A 272 0.06 -3.50 -16.28
C THR A 272 0.36 -3.73 -14.80
N TYR A 273 0.77 -2.68 -14.08
CA TYR A 273 0.73 -2.64 -12.62
C TYR A 273 -0.63 -2.15 -12.16
N ASN A 274 -1.30 -2.90 -11.27
CA ASN A 274 -2.59 -2.49 -10.68
C ASN A 274 -2.92 -3.35 -9.45
N GLY A 275 -3.98 -2.94 -8.72
CA GLY A 275 -4.65 -3.78 -7.73
C GLY A 275 -5.51 -4.88 -8.35
N ILE A 276 -6.30 -5.55 -7.52
CA ILE A 276 -7.23 -6.63 -7.94
C ILE A 276 -8.44 -6.13 -8.73
N SER A 277 -8.64 -4.81 -8.84
CA SER A 277 -9.85 -4.20 -9.39
C SER A 277 -10.15 -4.65 -10.83
N ILE A 278 -9.13 -4.75 -11.68
CA ILE A 278 -9.31 -5.18 -13.09
C ILE A 278 -9.95 -6.56 -13.13
N TRP A 279 -9.39 -7.53 -12.41
CA TRP A 279 -9.91 -8.90 -12.38
C TRP A 279 -11.31 -8.97 -11.78
N THR A 280 -11.56 -8.27 -10.67
CA THR A 280 -12.85 -8.26 -10.00
C THR A 280 -13.95 -7.68 -10.89
N VAL A 281 -13.66 -6.55 -11.57
CA VAL A 281 -14.60 -5.94 -12.50
C VAL A 281 -14.85 -6.86 -13.69
N ALA A 282 -13.81 -7.43 -14.29
CA ALA A 282 -13.91 -8.34 -15.42
C ALA A 282 -14.68 -9.62 -15.08
N LYS A 283 -14.41 -10.23 -13.92
CA LYS A 283 -15.07 -11.46 -13.45
C LYS A 283 -16.57 -11.25 -13.21
N ASN A 284 -16.96 -10.10 -12.69
CA ASN A 284 -18.35 -9.78 -12.35
C ASN A 284 -19.08 -9.02 -13.47
N SER A 285 -18.46 -8.85 -14.64
CA SER A 285 -19.07 -8.16 -15.77
C SER A 285 -20.19 -8.98 -16.41
N THR A 286 -21.15 -8.30 -17.00
CA THR A 286 -22.15 -8.91 -17.90
C THR A 286 -21.66 -9.03 -19.34
N ASP A 287 -20.49 -8.42 -19.67
CA ASP A 287 -19.85 -8.52 -20.98
C ASP A 287 -19.03 -9.82 -21.09
N PRO A 288 -19.38 -10.76 -22.00
CA PRO A 288 -18.63 -11.99 -22.20
C PRO A 288 -17.15 -11.78 -22.55
N LYS A 289 -16.80 -10.66 -23.20
CA LYS A 289 -15.39 -10.32 -23.51
C LYS A 289 -14.60 -10.05 -22.24
N GLN A 290 -15.17 -9.31 -21.30
CA GLN A 290 -14.52 -9.06 -20.02
C GLN A 290 -14.42 -10.32 -19.17
N ASN A 291 -15.44 -11.17 -19.16
CA ASN A 291 -15.35 -12.49 -18.50
C ASN A 291 -14.22 -13.36 -19.08
N ALA A 292 -14.04 -13.35 -20.40
CA ALA A 292 -12.94 -14.05 -21.06
C ALA A 292 -11.56 -13.46 -20.64
N ILE A 293 -11.48 -12.13 -20.47
CA ILE A 293 -10.28 -11.48 -19.92
C ILE A 293 -10.00 -11.96 -18.50
N ALA A 294 -11.01 -11.98 -17.62
CA ALA A 294 -10.87 -12.45 -16.25
C ALA A 294 -10.39 -13.91 -16.16
N ALA A 295 -10.86 -14.77 -17.06
CA ALA A 295 -10.45 -16.17 -17.15
C ALA A 295 -8.96 -16.30 -17.57
N ASP A 296 -8.51 -15.46 -18.49
CA ASP A 296 -7.17 -15.48 -19.09
C ASP A 296 -6.15 -14.60 -18.39
N MET A 297 -6.50 -13.89 -17.30
CA MET A 297 -5.53 -13.07 -16.57
C MET A 297 -5.08 -13.73 -15.27
N ASP A 298 -3.90 -13.34 -14.82
CA ASP A 298 -3.34 -13.72 -13.52
C ASP A 298 -2.51 -12.58 -12.95
N HIS A 299 -2.02 -12.76 -11.72
CA HIS A 299 -1.27 -11.77 -10.97
C HIS A 299 0.05 -12.35 -10.47
N ALA A 300 1.07 -11.50 -10.43
CA ALA A 300 2.37 -11.84 -9.86
C ALA A 300 2.95 -10.67 -9.06
N PRO A 301 3.75 -10.95 -8.01
CA PRO A 301 4.61 -9.94 -7.41
C PRO A 301 5.50 -9.27 -8.44
N MET A 302 5.98 -8.07 -8.12
CA MET A 302 6.87 -7.33 -9.01
C MET A 302 8.23 -8.03 -9.13
N PRO A 303 8.83 -8.07 -10.33
CA PRO A 303 10.15 -8.68 -10.53
C PRO A 303 11.24 -8.07 -9.66
N ILE A 304 12.19 -8.89 -9.26
CA ILE A 304 13.32 -8.48 -8.43
C ILE A 304 14.42 -7.91 -9.32
N GLY A 305 14.93 -6.74 -8.94
CA GLY A 305 16.03 -6.08 -9.62
C GLY A 305 17.41 -6.39 -9.01
N PRO A 306 18.44 -5.61 -9.39
CA PRO A 306 19.81 -5.81 -8.94
C PRO A 306 20.03 -5.86 -7.43
N VAL A 307 19.15 -5.23 -6.64
CA VAL A 307 19.24 -5.27 -5.16
C VAL A 307 18.91 -6.64 -4.56
N GLY A 308 18.40 -7.60 -5.34
CA GLY A 308 18.22 -9.00 -4.97
C GLY A 308 17.09 -9.27 -3.94
N ARG A 309 16.16 -8.32 -3.72
CA ARG A 309 15.02 -8.44 -2.80
C ARG A 309 13.80 -7.67 -3.32
N PRO A 310 12.60 -7.98 -2.82
CA PRO A 310 11.42 -7.15 -3.09
C PRO A 310 11.60 -5.69 -2.63
N THR A 311 11.10 -4.76 -3.45
CA THR A 311 11.21 -3.31 -3.23
C THR A 311 9.91 -2.59 -3.59
N GLU A 312 8.78 -3.24 -3.34
CA GLU A 312 7.47 -2.75 -3.77
C GLU A 312 7.05 -1.50 -2.97
N GLN A 313 6.49 -0.54 -3.65
CA GLN A 313 5.68 0.52 -3.04
C GLN A 313 4.22 0.06 -3.09
N GLN A 314 3.51 0.19 -1.99
CA GLN A 314 2.11 -0.16 -1.89
C GLN A 314 1.31 1.03 -1.37
N ASN A 315 0.08 1.14 -1.83
CA ASN A 315 -0.76 2.27 -1.50
C ASN A 315 -1.48 2.03 -0.16
N VAL A 316 -0.81 2.39 0.93
CA VAL A 316 -1.33 2.22 2.29
C VAL A 316 -2.41 3.25 2.57
N LEU A 317 -3.61 2.78 2.92
CA LEU A 317 -4.72 3.59 3.36
C LEU A 317 -4.62 3.85 4.87
N VAL A 318 -4.88 5.07 5.28
CA VAL A 318 -4.80 5.52 6.68
C VAL A 318 -6.01 6.36 7.05
N ALA A 319 -6.56 6.12 8.25
CA ALA A 319 -7.67 6.89 8.81
C ALA A 319 -7.15 7.88 9.85
N TYR A 320 -7.47 9.15 9.69
CA TYR A 320 -7.05 10.22 10.61
C TYR A 320 -8.14 11.24 10.84
N GLY A 321 -8.27 11.72 12.08
CA GLY A 321 -9.24 12.73 12.49
C GLY A 321 -8.58 14.05 12.78
N TYR A 322 -9.34 15.12 12.62
CA TYR A 322 -8.85 16.49 12.87
C TYR A 322 -9.24 17.00 14.27
N LYS A 323 -8.32 17.75 14.90
CA LYS A 323 -8.53 18.40 16.22
C LYS A 323 -9.67 19.42 16.25
N TYR A 324 -10.09 19.95 15.10
CA TYR A 324 -11.26 20.83 15.02
C TYR A 324 -12.59 20.08 15.18
N SER A 325 -12.59 18.77 15.08
CA SER A 325 -13.79 17.97 15.32
C SER A 325 -14.30 18.18 16.74
N LYS A 326 -15.61 18.37 16.88
CA LYS A 326 -16.28 18.46 18.18
C LYS A 326 -16.51 17.10 18.83
N TYR A 327 -16.25 16.01 18.08
CA TYR A 327 -16.60 14.65 18.46
C TYR A 327 -15.41 13.66 18.31
N PRO A 328 -14.26 13.94 18.95
CA PRO A 328 -13.06 13.11 18.80
C PRO A 328 -13.27 11.67 19.30
N LYS A 329 -14.13 11.45 20.32
CA LYS A 329 -14.43 10.09 20.79
C LYS A 329 -15.29 9.33 19.77
N ALA A 330 -16.23 10.00 19.11
CA ALA A 330 -17.02 9.39 18.05
C ALA A 330 -16.15 8.99 16.85
N VAL A 331 -15.16 9.82 16.48
CA VAL A 331 -14.18 9.52 15.44
C VAL A 331 -13.36 8.26 15.80
N LYS A 332 -12.82 8.18 17.00
CA LYS A 332 -12.05 7.03 17.47
C LYS A 332 -12.88 5.75 17.57
N GLU A 333 -14.11 5.86 18.12
CA GLU A 333 -15.01 4.71 18.24
C GLU A 333 -15.45 4.19 16.86
N TYR A 334 -15.64 5.10 15.88
CA TYR A 334 -15.94 4.70 14.52
C TYR A 334 -14.80 3.88 13.90
N ILE A 335 -13.55 4.35 14.03
CA ILE A 335 -12.37 3.60 13.56
C ILE A 335 -12.28 2.25 14.27
N ARG A 336 -12.39 2.23 15.60
CA ARG A 336 -12.38 0.98 16.35
C ARG A 336 -13.44 0.01 15.85
N PHE A 337 -14.69 0.46 15.68
CA PHE A 337 -15.79 -0.38 15.22
C PHE A 337 -15.52 -0.94 13.83
N MET A 338 -15.13 -0.10 12.88
CA MET A 338 -14.91 -0.51 11.49
C MET A 338 -13.68 -1.42 11.33
N TRP A 339 -12.67 -1.27 12.20
CA TRP A 339 -11.44 -2.10 12.17
C TRP A 339 -11.51 -3.31 13.11
N GLU A 340 -12.60 -3.54 13.85
CA GLU A 340 -12.82 -4.83 14.51
C GLU A 340 -12.91 -5.94 13.46
N LYS A 341 -12.31 -7.11 13.78
CA LYS A 341 -12.19 -8.22 12.81
C LYS A 341 -13.53 -8.62 12.19
N GLU A 342 -14.61 -8.65 12.96
CA GLU A 342 -15.95 -8.97 12.46
C GLU A 342 -16.41 -8.03 11.34
N GLN A 343 -16.22 -6.72 11.52
CA GLN A 343 -16.58 -5.72 10.52
C GLN A 343 -15.60 -5.73 9.35
N TYR A 344 -14.32 -5.81 9.66
CA TYR A 344 -13.25 -5.80 8.67
C TYR A 344 -13.34 -7.02 7.74
N ASP A 345 -13.49 -8.23 8.29
CA ASP A 345 -13.61 -9.46 7.49
C ASP A 345 -14.80 -9.40 6.52
N ALA A 346 -15.96 -8.92 6.98
CA ALA A 346 -17.15 -8.80 6.14
C ALA A 346 -16.96 -7.79 5.00
N TRP A 347 -16.29 -6.68 5.28
CA TRP A 347 -15.92 -5.67 4.29
C TRP A 347 -14.87 -6.21 3.29
N GLU A 348 -13.86 -6.92 3.79
CA GLU A 348 -12.79 -7.51 2.97
C GLU A 348 -13.33 -8.54 1.98
N VAL A 349 -14.28 -9.39 2.39
CA VAL A 349 -14.98 -10.33 1.51
C VAL A 349 -15.75 -9.57 0.41
N SER A 350 -16.50 -8.52 0.78
CA SER A 350 -17.28 -7.73 -0.19
C SER A 350 -16.40 -6.97 -1.18
N SER A 351 -15.20 -6.60 -0.76
CA SER A 351 -14.19 -5.95 -1.60
C SER A 351 -13.38 -6.94 -2.45
N ASN A 352 -13.60 -8.24 -2.28
CA ASN A 352 -12.84 -9.30 -2.93
C ASN A 352 -11.33 -9.21 -2.67
N GLY A 353 -10.94 -8.86 -1.42
CA GLY A 353 -9.55 -8.67 -1.05
C GLY A 353 -8.88 -7.44 -1.68
N TYR A 354 -9.65 -6.39 -1.99
CA TYR A 354 -9.10 -5.17 -2.61
C TYR A 354 -8.08 -4.45 -1.74
N VAL A 355 -8.21 -4.54 -0.43
CA VAL A 355 -7.31 -3.93 0.54
C VAL A 355 -6.69 -5.03 1.40
N ALA A 356 -5.41 -5.30 1.23
CA ALA A 356 -4.68 -6.22 2.10
C ALA A 356 -4.63 -5.69 3.54
N PRO A 357 -4.89 -6.54 4.54
CA PRO A 357 -5.08 -6.09 5.91
C PRO A 357 -3.80 -5.57 6.57
N PRO A 358 -3.90 -4.57 7.45
CA PRO A 358 -2.75 -4.00 8.13
C PRO A 358 -2.30 -4.80 9.36
N LEU A 359 -3.13 -5.74 9.80
CA LEU A 359 -2.92 -6.62 10.94
C LEU A 359 -2.77 -8.07 10.46
N PRO A 360 -1.64 -8.77 10.71
CA PRO A 360 -1.41 -10.14 10.25
C PRO A 360 -2.51 -11.13 10.63
N ALA A 361 -3.19 -10.91 11.76
CA ALA A 361 -4.29 -11.75 12.22
C ALA A 361 -5.49 -11.79 11.26
N TYR A 362 -5.62 -10.83 10.33
CA TYR A 362 -6.73 -10.78 9.36
C TYR A 362 -6.40 -11.55 8.06
N ASN A 363 -5.16 -12.05 7.91
CA ASN A 363 -4.76 -12.86 6.76
C ASN A 363 -5.44 -14.25 6.73
N ASP A 364 -6.13 -14.65 7.80
CA ASP A 364 -6.92 -15.89 7.86
C ASP A 364 -8.29 -15.78 7.17
N ASN A 365 -8.68 -14.57 6.71
CA ASN A 365 -9.94 -14.37 6.00
C ASN A 365 -10.01 -15.28 4.76
N PRO A 366 -11.11 -16.06 4.59
CA PRO A 366 -11.26 -17.00 3.48
C PRO A 366 -11.14 -16.38 2.09
N VAL A 367 -11.37 -15.07 1.95
CA VAL A 367 -11.22 -14.38 0.67
C VAL A 367 -9.84 -14.63 0.04
N TRP A 368 -8.80 -14.69 0.85
CA TRP A 368 -7.41 -14.85 0.39
C TRP A 368 -7.08 -16.21 -0.22
N THR A 369 -7.92 -17.21 0.03
CA THR A 369 -7.79 -18.57 -0.51
C THR A 369 -8.96 -18.97 -1.41
N SER A 370 -9.93 -18.08 -1.58
CA SER A 370 -11.12 -18.32 -2.43
C SER A 370 -10.78 -18.48 -3.91
N ASP A 371 -9.71 -17.82 -4.36
CA ASP A 371 -9.15 -17.95 -5.70
C ASP A 371 -7.64 -17.71 -5.64
N ALA A 372 -6.86 -18.55 -6.30
CA ALA A 372 -5.39 -18.43 -6.32
C ALA A 372 -4.92 -17.07 -6.87
N LYS A 373 -5.71 -16.46 -7.75
CA LYS A 373 -5.41 -15.16 -8.35
C LYS A 373 -5.43 -14.00 -7.34
N ILE A 374 -6.11 -14.14 -6.20
CA ILE A 374 -6.15 -13.12 -5.14
C ILE A 374 -4.94 -13.22 -4.20
N THR A 375 -4.42 -14.43 -4.00
CA THR A 375 -3.37 -14.70 -3.00
C THR A 375 -2.14 -13.78 -3.10
N PRO A 376 -1.64 -13.38 -4.29
CA PRO A 376 -0.48 -12.49 -4.39
C PRO A 376 -0.65 -11.13 -3.70
N PHE A 377 -1.89 -10.64 -3.57
CA PHE A 377 -2.19 -9.33 -2.97
C PHE A 377 -2.13 -9.35 -1.44
N ARG A 378 -2.54 -10.46 -0.79
CA ARG A 378 -2.57 -10.61 0.67
C ARG A 378 -1.27 -10.19 1.36
N ASP A 379 -0.14 -10.59 0.78
CA ASP A 379 1.17 -10.43 1.40
C ASP A 379 1.93 -9.18 0.91
N CYS A 380 1.25 -8.25 0.25
CA CYS A 380 1.87 -7.06 -0.33
C CYS A 380 2.59 -6.19 0.72
N LEU A 381 2.05 -6.07 1.94
CA LEU A 381 2.69 -5.32 3.03
C LEU A 381 4.00 -5.94 3.53
N LYS A 382 4.23 -7.24 3.31
CA LYS A 382 5.52 -7.91 3.61
C LYS A 382 6.62 -7.53 2.62
N ARG A 383 6.25 -7.11 1.41
CA ARG A 383 7.16 -6.74 0.32
C ARG A 383 7.31 -5.23 0.16
N CYS A 384 6.50 -4.46 0.92
CA CYS A 384 6.39 -3.02 0.83
C CYS A 384 7.54 -2.30 1.54
N GLN A 385 8.06 -1.26 0.90
CA GLN A 385 8.87 -0.21 1.51
C GLN A 385 8.03 1.06 1.66
N ASP A 386 8.35 1.88 2.65
CA ASP A 386 7.68 3.17 2.84
C ASP A 386 8.25 4.27 1.94
N ASN A 387 7.47 5.32 1.72
CA ASN A 387 7.83 6.42 0.82
C ASN A 387 9.05 7.24 1.28
N GLY A 388 9.39 7.18 2.56
CA GLY A 388 10.57 7.84 3.12
C GLY A 388 11.85 7.05 2.93
N PHE A 389 11.78 5.83 2.37
CA PHE A 389 12.95 4.96 2.24
C PHE A 389 14.09 5.63 1.40
N ALA A 390 15.34 5.62 1.89
CA ALA A 390 15.91 4.99 3.10
C ALA A 390 15.87 5.85 4.38
N GLY A 391 15.36 7.07 4.34
CA GLY A 391 15.22 7.96 5.51
C GLY A 391 13.85 7.79 6.20
N ASP A 392 13.31 8.88 6.70
CA ASP A 392 12.11 8.92 7.52
C ASP A 392 10.85 9.32 6.72
N LEU A 393 9.70 8.78 7.12
CA LEU A 393 8.42 9.36 6.74
C LEU A 393 8.20 10.71 7.43
N GLY A 394 7.77 11.70 6.65
CA GLY A 394 7.53 13.04 7.17
C GLY A 394 6.94 13.99 6.15
N TYR A 395 6.97 15.28 6.48
CA TYR A 395 6.51 16.33 5.56
C TYR A 395 7.23 16.28 4.21
N ALA A 396 8.55 16.05 4.23
CA ALA A 396 9.37 16.04 3.02
C ALA A 396 9.04 14.85 2.10
N SER A 397 8.95 13.62 2.63
CA SER A 397 8.56 12.44 1.84
C SER A 397 7.16 12.60 1.25
N ALA A 398 6.21 13.10 2.05
CA ALA A 398 4.84 13.38 1.62
C ALA A 398 4.78 14.47 0.52
N GLY A 399 5.67 15.47 0.60
CA GLY A 399 5.82 16.49 -0.44
C GLY A 399 6.34 15.93 -1.75
N VAL A 400 7.44 15.20 -1.71
CA VAL A 400 8.05 14.55 -2.89
C VAL A 400 7.07 13.61 -3.58
N MET A 401 6.35 12.79 -2.81
CA MET A 401 5.34 11.87 -3.35
C MET A 401 4.14 12.64 -3.92
N GLY A 402 3.63 13.64 -3.21
CA GLY A 402 2.46 14.41 -3.60
C GLY A 402 2.67 15.28 -4.82
N ASP A 403 3.89 15.74 -5.04
CA ASP A 403 4.29 16.53 -6.21
C ASP A 403 4.85 15.67 -7.35
N PHE A 404 4.69 14.37 -7.26
CA PHE A 404 5.07 13.41 -8.31
C PHE A 404 6.52 13.52 -8.79
N VAL A 405 7.46 13.90 -7.89
CA VAL A 405 8.87 14.17 -8.27
C VAL A 405 9.51 12.97 -8.95
N VAL A 406 9.30 11.76 -8.44
CA VAL A 406 9.86 10.53 -9.04
C VAL A 406 9.11 10.15 -10.32
N VAL A 407 7.79 10.27 -10.35
CA VAL A 407 6.99 9.98 -11.56
C VAL A 407 7.40 10.86 -12.71
N ASP A 408 7.53 12.18 -12.50
CA ASP A 408 7.97 13.11 -13.53
C ASP A 408 9.38 12.80 -14.04
N MET A 409 10.30 12.41 -13.14
CA MET A 409 11.64 11.99 -13.51
C MET A 409 11.62 10.80 -14.50
N PHE A 410 10.80 9.78 -14.18
CA PHE A 410 10.63 8.63 -15.09
C PHE A 410 9.94 9.03 -16.39
N ALA A 411 8.88 9.84 -16.35
CA ALA A 411 8.16 10.28 -17.52
C ALA A 411 9.08 11.09 -18.47
N GLU A 412 9.84 12.04 -17.95
CA GLU A 412 10.78 12.85 -18.73
C GLU A 412 11.84 11.98 -19.44
N ALA A 413 12.40 10.98 -18.73
CA ALA A 413 13.37 10.07 -19.31
C ALA A 413 12.74 9.13 -20.35
N CYS A 414 11.60 8.50 -20.02
CA CYS A 414 10.89 7.56 -20.91
C CYS A 414 10.41 8.20 -22.20
N LEU A 415 9.98 9.47 -22.15
CA LEU A 415 9.51 10.22 -23.29
C LEU A 415 10.64 10.90 -24.10
N GLY A 416 11.90 10.76 -23.66
CA GLY A 416 13.04 11.39 -24.32
C GLY A 416 13.08 12.93 -24.18
N GLN A 417 12.29 13.50 -23.25
CA GLN A 417 12.29 14.94 -22.97
C GLN A 417 13.57 15.36 -22.26
N GLN A 418 14.15 14.46 -21.47
CA GLN A 418 15.44 14.63 -20.79
C GLN A 418 16.28 13.35 -20.95
N THR A 419 17.60 13.51 -20.87
CA THR A 419 18.46 12.34 -20.65
C THR A 419 18.23 11.78 -19.24
N PRO A 420 18.45 10.49 -18.97
CA PRO A 420 18.35 9.93 -17.62
C PRO A 420 19.12 10.72 -16.57
N ALA A 421 20.34 11.13 -16.85
CA ALA A 421 21.15 11.95 -15.94
C ALA A 421 20.54 13.34 -15.69
N ALA A 422 20.02 13.99 -16.71
CA ALA A 422 19.37 15.31 -16.57
C ALA A 422 18.05 15.20 -15.78
N ALA A 423 17.25 14.15 -16.02
CA ALA A 423 16.01 13.90 -15.30
C ALA A 423 16.29 13.61 -13.81
N ALA A 424 17.28 12.76 -13.50
CA ALA A 424 17.70 12.47 -12.13
C ALA A 424 18.17 13.72 -11.39
N LYS A 425 19.02 14.55 -12.03
CA LYS A 425 19.48 15.81 -11.44
C LYS A 425 18.32 16.76 -11.17
N ARG A 426 17.42 16.97 -12.12
CA ARG A 426 16.24 17.84 -11.95
C ARG A 426 15.34 17.38 -10.83
N ALA A 427 15.10 16.08 -10.74
CA ALA A 427 14.30 15.49 -9.66
C ALA A 427 14.99 15.65 -8.31
N SER A 428 16.32 15.48 -8.24
CA SER A 428 17.13 15.76 -7.06
C SER A 428 16.98 17.20 -6.59
N ASP A 429 17.09 18.17 -7.49
CA ASP A 429 16.94 19.59 -7.16
C ASP A 429 15.51 19.94 -6.71
N ARG A 430 14.49 19.25 -7.24
CA ARG A 430 13.09 19.35 -6.75
C ARG A 430 12.92 18.74 -5.35
N ALA A 431 13.48 17.57 -5.11
CA ALA A 431 13.41 16.89 -3.80
C ALA A 431 14.06 17.72 -2.69
N LYS A 432 15.19 18.38 -2.96
CA LYS A 432 15.85 19.29 -2.01
C LYS A 432 14.97 20.40 -1.48
N ARG A 433 13.98 20.87 -2.25
CA ARG A 433 13.04 21.90 -1.78
C ARG A 433 12.20 21.44 -0.59
N TYR A 434 12.09 20.14 -0.38
CA TYR A 434 11.37 19.55 0.76
C TYR A 434 12.30 19.14 1.90
N TYR A 435 13.51 18.68 1.59
CA TYR A 435 14.45 18.14 2.58
C TYR A 435 15.43 19.16 3.14
N ASP A 436 15.74 20.23 2.38
CA ASP A 436 16.68 21.27 2.81
C ASP A 436 15.98 22.45 3.55
N VAL A 437 14.69 22.33 3.87
CA VAL A 437 13.92 23.32 4.64
C VAL A 437 14.04 22.94 6.12
N GLY A 438 15.19 23.18 6.70
CA GLY A 438 15.50 22.96 8.10
C GLY A 438 15.85 24.27 8.81
#